data_ff1a929d084f9201e37ecff7606fd65a
#
_entry.id   ff1a929d084f9201e37ecff7606fd65a
#
_cell.length_a   1.000
_cell.length_b   1.000
_cell.length_c   1.000
_cell.angle_alpha   90.00
_cell.angle_beta   90.00
_cell.angle_gamma   90.00
#
_symmetry.space_group_name_H-M   'P 1'
#
loop_
_entity.id
_entity.type
_entity.pdbx_description
1 polymer ?
#
loop_
_entity_poly.entity_id
_entity_poly.type
_entity_poly.pdbx_seq_one_letter_code
_entity_poly.pdbx_strand_id
1 'polypeptide(L)' 'MPSFLTTPRAKTPAAAAEEQRVLLQNLEETKRELDMAYRGFSQSTDPDLVEFYLFEIDAQRARHSYLLRRIKQLHAPPEQ' A
#
# COMPACT_ATOMS: atom_id res chain seq x y z
N MET A 1 -12.81 21.11 20.92
CA MET A 1 -13.12 19.73 20.52
C MET A 1 -12.20 19.24 19.42
N PRO A 2 -11.54 18.16 19.62
CA PRO A 2 -10.74 17.66 18.51
C PRO A 2 -11.64 17.35 17.32
N SER A 3 -11.11 17.56 16.16
CA SER A 3 -11.92 17.48 14.97
C SER A 3 -11.55 16.31 14.08
N PHE A 4 -11.00 15.24 14.66
CA PHE A 4 -10.66 14.09 13.84
C PHE A 4 -11.91 13.40 13.28
N LEU A 5 -13.10 13.78 13.73
CA LEU A 5 -14.34 13.26 13.16
C LEU A 5 -14.91 14.18 12.09
N THR A 6 -14.29 15.31 11.85
CA THR A 6 -14.79 16.21 10.82
C THR A 6 -14.41 15.72 9.44
N THR A 7 -15.20 16.14 8.47
CA THR A 7 -14.92 15.84 7.07
C THR A 7 -13.54 16.40 6.68
N PRO A 8 -12.70 15.60 6.06
CA PRO A 8 -11.40 16.10 5.64
C PRO A 8 -11.55 17.25 4.65
N ARG A 9 -10.69 18.23 4.79
CA ARG A 9 -10.65 19.32 3.83
C ARG A 9 -10.04 18.82 2.52
N ALA A 10 -10.43 19.49 1.45
CA ALA A 10 -9.77 19.24 0.20
C ALA A 10 -8.28 19.56 0.34
N LYS A 11 -7.44 18.72 -0.18
CA LYS A 11 -6.01 18.91 -0.08
C LYS A 11 -5.54 20.00 -1.00
N THR A 12 -4.55 20.78 -0.55
CA THR A 12 -3.88 21.71 -1.41
C THR A 12 -3.08 20.92 -2.44
N PRO A 13 -2.74 21.54 -3.58
CA PRO A 13 -1.89 20.85 -4.56
C PRO A 13 -0.57 20.38 -3.96
N ALA A 14 0.04 21.16 -3.08
CA ALA A 14 1.29 20.76 -2.45
C ALA A 14 1.10 19.55 -1.55
N ALA A 15 0.01 19.53 -0.77
CA ALA A 15 -0.27 18.41 0.13
C ALA A 15 -0.58 17.16 -0.68
N ALA A 16 -1.31 17.29 -1.79
CA ALA A 16 -1.62 16.15 -2.63
C ALA A 16 -0.36 15.58 -3.28
N ALA A 17 0.55 16.45 -3.71
CA ALA A 17 1.81 16.00 -4.29
C ALA A 17 2.66 15.26 -3.27
N GLU A 18 2.68 15.75 -2.04
CA GLU A 18 3.43 15.10 -0.98
C GLU A 18 2.84 13.72 -0.67
N GLU A 19 1.53 13.64 -0.57
CA GLU A 19 0.89 12.35 -0.32
C GLU A 19 1.18 11.37 -1.44
N GLN A 20 1.13 11.83 -2.69
CA GLN A 20 1.43 10.99 -3.82
C GLN A 20 2.86 10.44 -3.74
N ARG A 21 3.82 11.31 -3.39
CA ARG A 21 5.20 10.89 -3.28
C ARG A 21 5.36 9.78 -2.24
N VAL A 22 4.73 9.95 -1.08
CA VAL A 22 4.80 8.96 -0.01
C VAL A 22 4.15 7.64 -0.45
N LEU A 23 3.01 7.72 -1.11
CA LEU A 23 2.32 6.51 -1.57
C LEU A 23 3.15 5.77 -2.61
N LEU A 24 3.81 6.50 -3.50
CA LEU A 24 4.65 5.86 -4.52
C LEU A 24 5.86 5.19 -3.88
N GLN A 25 6.46 5.83 -2.87
CA GLN A 25 7.56 5.21 -2.14
C GLN A 25 7.10 3.92 -1.46
N ASN A 26 5.95 3.97 -0.83
CA ASN A 26 5.40 2.79 -0.16
C ASN A 26 5.07 1.69 -1.16
N LEU A 27 4.62 2.08 -2.34
CA LEU A 27 4.32 1.10 -3.39
C LEU A 27 5.58 0.37 -3.84
N GLU A 28 6.67 1.11 -4.04
CA GLU A 28 7.94 0.50 -4.42
C GLU A 28 8.46 -0.44 -3.33
N GLU A 29 8.34 -0.01 -2.09
CA GLU A 29 8.74 -0.85 -0.96
C GLU A 29 7.91 -2.13 -0.89
N THR A 30 6.60 -1.99 -1.09
CA THR A 30 5.71 -3.14 -1.07
C THR A 30 6.03 -4.13 -2.18
N LYS A 31 6.37 -3.63 -3.37
CA LYS A 31 6.76 -4.49 -4.47
C LYS A 31 8.02 -5.30 -4.13
N ARG A 32 9.00 -4.65 -3.50
CA ARG A 32 10.22 -5.34 -3.10
C ARG A 32 9.93 -6.41 -2.06
N GLU A 33 9.10 -6.08 -1.08
CA GLU A 33 8.75 -7.05 -0.03
C GLU A 33 7.95 -8.20 -0.58
N LEU A 34 7.08 -7.93 -1.55
CA LEU A 34 6.32 -8.99 -2.20
C LEU A 34 7.26 -9.93 -2.97
N ASP A 35 8.22 -9.36 -3.69
CA ASP A 35 9.19 -10.16 -4.43
C ASP A 35 10.00 -11.04 -3.49
N MET A 36 10.43 -10.48 -2.35
CA MET A 36 11.18 -11.24 -1.35
C MET A 36 10.33 -12.37 -0.77
N ALA A 37 9.05 -12.10 -0.55
CA ALA A 37 8.16 -13.13 -0.01
C ALA A 37 7.97 -14.27 -1.00
N TYR A 38 7.83 -13.96 -2.28
CA TYR A 38 7.73 -15.01 -3.31
C TYR A 38 9.01 -15.85 -3.39
N ARG A 39 10.16 -15.19 -3.29
CA ARG A 39 11.44 -15.91 -3.30
C ARG A 39 11.56 -16.82 -2.09
N GLY A 40 11.21 -16.29 -0.92
CA GLY A 40 11.26 -17.09 0.29
C GLY A 40 10.32 -18.29 0.20
N PHE A 41 9.13 -18.06 -0.31
CA PHE A 41 8.16 -19.13 -0.50
C PHE A 41 8.71 -20.22 -1.43
N SER A 42 9.30 -19.80 -2.55
CA SER A 42 9.83 -20.75 -3.53
C SER A 42 10.99 -21.58 -3.00
N GLN A 43 11.76 -21.03 -2.07
CA GLN A 43 12.97 -21.67 -1.58
C GLN A 43 12.76 -22.47 -0.31
N SER A 44 11.61 -22.27 0.35
CA SER A 44 11.38 -22.90 1.65
C SER A 44 10.80 -24.29 1.48
N THR A 45 11.28 -25.20 2.34
CA THR A 45 10.74 -26.53 2.43
C THR A 45 10.14 -26.81 3.79
N ASP A 46 10.42 -25.95 4.76
CA ASP A 46 9.86 -26.07 6.10
C ASP A 46 8.40 -25.64 6.10
N PRO A 47 7.46 -26.46 6.60
CA PRO A 47 6.04 -26.11 6.54
C PRO A 47 5.70 -24.81 7.25
N ASP A 48 6.35 -24.51 8.36
CA ASP A 48 6.07 -23.28 9.09
C ASP A 48 6.52 -22.06 8.30
N LEU A 49 7.67 -22.18 7.64
CA LEU A 49 8.16 -21.07 6.81
C LEU A 49 7.31 -20.89 5.57
N VAL A 50 6.85 -21.98 4.97
CA VAL A 50 5.95 -21.89 3.83
C VAL A 50 4.69 -21.14 4.23
N GLU A 51 4.12 -21.46 5.38
CA GLU A 51 2.94 -20.78 5.86
C GLU A 51 3.21 -19.30 6.13
N PHE A 52 4.36 -19.01 6.75
CA PHE A 52 4.76 -17.62 6.99
C PHE A 52 4.79 -16.83 5.69
N TYR A 53 5.42 -17.38 4.66
CA TYR A 53 5.53 -16.65 3.40
C TYR A 53 4.20 -16.52 2.69
N LEU A 54 3.31 -17.49 2.84
CA LEU A 54 1.96 -17.33 2.27
C LEU A 54 1.22 -16.16 2.92
N PHE A 55 1.32 -16.03 4.24
CA PHE A 55 0.72 -14.88 4.92
C PHE A 55 1.38 -13.58 4.51
N GLU A 56 2.70 -13.59 4.34
CA GLU A 56 3.41 -12.39 3.88
C GLU A 56 2.96 -11.98 2.50
N ILE A 57 2.84 -12.94 1.60
CA ILE A 57 2.37 -12.66 0.24
C ILE A 57 0.97 -12.03 0.28
N ASP A 58 0.08 -12.63 1.06
CA ASP A 58 -1.28 -12.10 1.17
C ASP A 58 -1.30 -10.69 1.75
N ALA A 59 -0.49 -10.46 2.78
CA ALA A 59 -0.42 -9.14 3.42
C ALA A 59 0.11 -8.09 2.45
N GLN A 60 1.18 -8.41 1.72
CA GLN A 60 1.76 -7.45 0.79
C GLN A 60 0.87 -7.20 -0.42
N ARG A 61 0.16 -8.22 -0.86
CA ARG A 61 -0.80 -8.02 -1.96
C ARG A 61 -1.95 -7.11 -1.54
N ALA A 62 -2.43 -7.27 -0.31
CA ALA A 62 -3.49 -6.39 0.20
C ALA A 62 -2.99 -4.96 0.30
N ARG A 63 -1.76 -4.77 0.78
CA ARG A 63 -1.16 -3.45 0.88
C ARG A 63 -0.99 -2.83 -0.50
N HIS A 64 -0.52 -3.62 -1.45
CA HIS A 64 -0.35 -3.16 -2.82
C HIS A 64 -1.67 -2.67 -3.41
N SER A 65 -2.73 -3.44 -3.21
CA SER A 65 -4.06 -3.06 -3.70
C SER A 65 -4.54 -1.77 -3.06
N TYR A 66 -4.34 -1.62 -1.76
CA TYR A 66 -4.72 -0.39 -1.07
C TYR A 66 -3.97 0.81 -1.64
N LEU A 67 -2.65 0.66 -1.81
CA LEU A 67 -1.84 1.77 -2.29
C LEU A 67 -2.23 2.19 -3.70
N LEU A 68 -2.47 1.22 -4.58
CA LEU A 68 -2.91 1.55 -5.94
C LEU A 68 -4.25 2.27 -5.93
N ARG A 69 -5.19 1.80 -5.10
CA ARG A 69 -6.49 2.44 -5.02
C ARG A 69 -6.37 3.87 -4.51
N ARG A 70 -5.51 4.06 -3.50
CA ARG A 70 -5.33 5.39 -2.94
C ARG A 70 -4.69 6.34 -3.94
N ILE A 71 -3.70 5.86 -4.69
CA ILE A 71 -3.06 6.67 -5.73
C ILE A 71 -4.08 7.06 -6.79
N LYS A 72 -4.92 6.13 -7.21
CA LYS A 72 -5.95 6.42 -8.19
C LYS A 72 -6.93 7.48 -7.67
N GLN A 73 -7.27 7.42 -6.39
CA GLN A 73 -8.16 8.40 -5.79
C GLN A 73 -7.57 9.80 -5.85
N LEU A 74 -6.26 9.91 -5.67
CA LEU A 74 -5.60 11.22 -5.74
C LEU A 74 -5.65 11.82 -7.13
N HIS A 75 -5.69 10.98 -8.15
CA HIS A 75 -5.71 11.42 -9.54
C HIS A 75 -7.11 11.43 -10.15
N ALA A 76 -8.11 10.99 -9.39
CA ALA A 76 -9.46 10.94 -9.92
C ALA A 76 -10.00 12.36 -10.09
N PRO A 77 -10.76 12.62 -11.15
CA PRO A 77 -11.41 13.92 -11.27
C PRO A 77 -12.46 14.08 -10.17
N PRO A 78 -12.76 15.33 -9.82
CA PRO A 78 -13.79 15.55 -8.80
C PRO A 78 -15.12 14.95 -9.22
N GLU A 79 -15.84 14.43 -8.26
CA GLU A 79 -17.17 13.90 -8.51
C GLU A 79 -18.11 15.02 -8.90
N GLN A 80 -18.97 14.74 -9.84
CA GLN A 80 -19.94 15.71 -10.32
C GLN A 80 -21.25 15.58 -9.59
#